data_77f39f9b3b6dd22f7712c4c57cd82dc6
#
_entry.id   77f39f9b3b6dd22f7712c4c57cd82dc6
#
_cell.length_a   1.000
_cell.length_b   1.000
_cell.length_c   1.000
_cell.angle_alpha   90.00
_cell.angle_beta   90.00
_cell.angle_gamma   90.00
#
_symmetry.space_group_name_H-M   'P 1'
#
loop_
_entity.id
_entity.type
_entity.pdbx_description
1 polymer ?
#
loop_
_entity_poly.entity_id
_entity_poly.type
_entity_poly.pdbx_seq_one_letter_code
_entity_poly.pdbx_strand_id
1 'polypeptide(L)'
;AIGQGNTVVSPIQLATYAATLANNGVRYRTHFVKAILDTNTGEVLSETQPEVMDVIEGNGNTFALVRQGMTLVPSTISGKISSYPIAIACKTGTPQRSETYASGKHYLNAMMIAYLPADDPEIAIGITVEYGGYGARTGDLVVDIANAYFAMKDGTLEVDPYVDPRTVAQEDAAASDTPTQTAPDAANDAQTDAAAAELQQTTAPAGVTEEENNDAMLAQ
;
A
#
# COMPACT_ATOMS: atom_id res chain seq x y z
N ALA A 1 10.75 -16.20 2.97
CA ALA A 1 10.12 -15.18 3.83
C ALA A 1 8.87 -14.65 3.13
N ILE A 2 7.75 -14.60 3.84
CA ILE A 2 6.44 -14.19 3.29
C ILE A 2 5.94 -12.85 3.87
N GLY A 3 6.81 -12.12 4.62
CA GLY A 3 6.47 -10.83 5.22
C GLY A 3 5.48 -10.91 6.40
N GLN A 4 5.35 -12.07 7.04
CA GLN A 4 4.56 -12.28 8.25
C GLN A 4 5.46 -12.66 9.44
N GLY A 5 4.87 -12.81 10.62
CA GLY A 5 5.55 -13.14 11.86
C GLY A 5 5.81 -11.90 12.73
N ASN A 6 7.03 -11.73 13.23
CA ASN A 6 7.36 -10.66 14.18
C ASN A 6 7.60 -9.28 13.55
N THR A 7 7.45 -9.14 12.22
CA THR A 7 7.60 -7.85 11.55
C THR A 7 6.34 -7.01 11.77
N VAL A 8 6.47 -5.93 12.52
CA VAL A 8 5.40 -4.98 12.83
C VAL A 8 5.80 -3.61 12.31
N VAL A 9 4.92 -2.99 11.54
CA VAL A 9 5.16 -1.67 10.94
C VAL A 9 3.91 -0.79 11.07
N SER A 10 4.12 0.50 11.24
CA SER A 10 3.04 1.50 11.24
C SER A 10 2.69 1.95 9.81
N PRO A 11 1.49 2.50 9.57
CA PRO A 11 1.13 3.05 8.26
C PRO A 11 2.10 4.11 7.75
N ILE A 12 2.63 4.98 8.62
CA ILE A 12 3.63 5.99 8.22
C ILE A 12 4.94 5.35 7.77
N GLN A 13 5.35 4.23 8.37
CA GLN A 13 6.53 3.49 7.91
C GLN A 13 6.29 2.84 6.54
N LEU A 14 5.06 2.36 6.26
CA LEU A 14 4.69 1.85 4.94
C LEU A 14 4.72 2.96 3.88
N ALA A 15 4.18 4.13 4.19
CA ALA A 15 4.25 5.29 3.30
C ALA A 15 5.70 5.74 3.05
N THR A 16 6.53 5.77 4.11
CA THR A 16 7.96 6.08 3.99
C THR A 16 8.69 5.06 3.13
N TYR A 17 8.34 3.77 3.27
CA TYR A 17 8.90 2.71 2.42
C TYR A 17 8.51 2.89 0.96
N ALA A 18 7.24 3.18 0.67
CA ALA A 18 6.77 3.49 -0.68
C ALA A 18 7.51 4.71 -1.27
N ALA A 19 7.66 5.80 -0.49
CA ALA A 19 8.42 6.99 -0.88
C ALA A 19 9.89 6.67 -1.18
N THR A 20 10.52 5.81 -0.35
CA THR A 20 11.92 5.40 -0.56
C THR A 20 12.09 4.61 -1.86
N LEU A 21 11.15 3.74 -2.21
CA LEU A 21 11.16 3.02 -3.50
C LEU A 21 10.96 3.99 -4.68
N ALA A 22 10.04 4.94 -4.54
CA ALA A 22 9.78 5.99 -5.53
C ALA A 22 11.02 6.86 -5.77
N ASN A 23 11.77 7.19 -4.71
CA ASN A 23 12.96 8.04 -4.71
C ASN A 23 14.28 7.28 -4.98
N ASN A 24 14.24 6.09 -5.57
CA ASN A 24 15.44 5.29 -5.87
C ASN A 24 16.32 5.00 -4.65
N GLY A 25 15.73 4.76 -3.49
CA GLY A 25 16.45 4.41 -2.26
C GLY A 25 16.72 5.58 -1.32
N VAL A 26 16.42 6.81 -1.68
CA VAL A 26 16.58 7.96 -0.78
C VAL A 26 15.43 8.00 0.21
N ARG A 27 15.75 7.88 1.50
CA ARG A 27 14.79 7.92 2.60
C ARG A 27 14.89 9.23 3.36
N TYR A 28 13.76 9.93 3.44
CA TYR A 28 13.63 11.19 4.18
C TYR A 28 13.04 10.97 5.58
N ARG A 29 13.38 11.87 6.50
CA ARG A 29 12.73 11.96 7.81
C ARG A 29 11.29 12.40 7.65
N THR A 30 10.36 11.59 8.13
CA THR A 30 8.93 11.95 8.14
C THR A 30 8.64 12.98 9.23
N HIS A 31 7.81 13.95 8.92
CA HIS A 31 7.34 14.99 9.84
C HIS A 31 5.89 15.36 9.51
N PHE A 32 5.15 15.88 10.48
CA PHE A 32 3.75 16.29 10.31
C PHE A 32 3.62 17.82 10.15
N VAL A 33 4.58 18.58 10.70
CA VAL A 33 4.56 20.04 10.62
C VAL A 33 5.41 20.47 9.43
N LYS A 34 4.74 21.01 8.40
CA LYS A 34 5.41 21.59 7.23
C LYS A 34 5.95 22.98 7.55
N ALA A 35 5.11 23.83 8.13
CA ALA A 35 5.47 25.21 8.45
C ALA A 35 4.69 25.72 9.66
N ILE A 36 5.24 26.72 10.33
CA ILE A 36 4.58 27.51 11.37
C ILE A 36 4.36 28.90 10.78
N LEU A 37 3.11 29.36 10.80
CA LEU A 37 2.72 30.66 10.25
C LEU A 37 2.32 31.60 11.39
N ASP A 38 2.57 32.90 11.21
CA ASP A 38 1.95 33.92 12.02
C ASP A 38 0.45 33.98 11.73
N THR A 39 -0.38 33.90 12.76
CA THR A 39 -1.84 33.84 12.61
C THR A 39 -2.47 35.14 12.13
N ASN A 40 -1.78 36.29 12.29
CA ASN A 40 -2.31 37.60 11.91
C ASN A 40 -1.86 38.03 10.52
N THR A 41 -0.60 37.73 10.17
CA THR A 41 0.01 38.17 8.91
C THR A 41 0.05 37.09 7.85
N GLY A 42 -0.03 35.78 8.25
CA GLY A 42 0.17 34.65 7.35
C GLY A 42 1.64 34.42 6.98
N GLU A 43 2.57 35.17 7.56
CA GLU A 43 4.00 34.98 7.29
C GLU A 43 4.51 33.65 7.81
N VAL A 44 5.42 33.03 7.06
CA VAL A 44 6.09 31.79 7.46
C VAL A 44 7.14 32.11 8.51
N LEU A 45 6.90 31.73 9.77
CA LEU A 45 7.84 31.90 10.88
C LEU A 45 8.93 30.83 10.88
N SER A 46 8.58 29.62 10.45
CA SER A 46 9.50 28.49 10.36
C SER A 46 8.98 27.46 9.36
N GLU A 47 9.88 26.84 8.61
CA GLU A 47 9.56 25.78 7.66
C GLU A 47 10.48 24.57 7.91
N THR A 48 9.87 23.37 7.96
CA THR A 48 10.62 22.13 8.09
C THR A 48 11.27 21.78 6.76
N GLN A 49 12.59 21.73 6.75
CA GLN A 49 13.34 21.33 5.56
C GLN A 49 13.42 19.82 5.41
N PRO A 50 13.41 19.28 4.18
CA PRO A 50 13.62 17.84 3.95
C PRO A 50 15.00 17.40 4.47
N GLU A 51 15.01 16.36 5.33
CA GLU A 51 16.23 15.77 5.88
C GLU A 51 16.40 14.35 5.34
N VAL A 52 17.49 14.10 4.61
CA VAL A 52 17.85 12.75 4.17
C VAL A 52 18.36 11.98 5.39
N MET A 53 17.68 10.87 5.72
CA MET A 53 18.09 10.00 6.82
C MET A 53 19.05 8.91 6.38
N ASP A 54 18.84 8.42 5.15
CA ASP A 54 19.53 7.24 4.66
C ASP A 54 19.44 7.16 3.14
N VAL A 55 20.43 6.55 2.51
CA VAL A 55 20.45 6.23 1.08
C VAL A 55 20.74 4.74 0.93
N ILE A 56 19.73 4.01 0.50
CA ILE A 56 19.82 2.58 0.28
C ILE A 56 20.41 2.37 -1.13
N GLU A 57 21.62 1.87 -1.19
CA GLU A 57 22.27 1.53 -2.45
C GLU A 57 21.68 0.23 -3.01
N GLY A 58 21.14 0.31 -4.21
CA GLY A 58 20.67 -0.85 -4.97
C GLY A 58 21.73 -1.31 -5.95
N ASN A 59 21.78 -2.62 -6.25
CA ASN A 59 22.63 -3.15 -7.29
C ASN A 59 22.04 -2.81 -8.67
N GLY A 60 22.70 -1.90 -9.43
CA GLY A 60 22.30 -1.59 -10.81
C GLY A 60 20.82 -1.22 -10.98
N ASN A 61 20.01 -2.13 -11.53
CA ASN A 61 18.61 -1.90 -11.88
C ASN A 61 17.61 -2.26 -10.77
N THR A 62 18.03 -2.52 -9.53
CA THR A 62 17.17 -3.05 -8.47
C THR A 62 15.91 -2.21 -8.28
N PHE A 63 16.05 -0.89 -8.05
CA PHE A 63 14.90 -0.01 -7.85
C PHE A 63 14.03 0.10 -9.11
N ALA A 64 14.64 0.15 -10.30
CA ALA A 64 13.90 0.22 -11.56
C ALA A 64 13.03 -1.03 -11.76
N LEU A 65 13.58 -2.24 -11.50
CA LEU A 65 12.83 -3.49 -11.61
C LEU A 65 11.69 -3.58 -10.60
N VAL A 66 11.92 -3.18 -9.34
CA VAL A 66 10.87 -3.15 -8.32
C VAL A 66 9.76 -2.20 -8.72
N ARG A 67 10.09 -0.97 -9.14
CA ARG A 67 9.10 0.01 -9.60
C ARG A 67 8.33 -0.48 -10.81
N GLN A 68 9.01 -1.07 -11.80
CA GLN A 68 8.36 -1.69 -12.95
C GLN A 68 7.39 -2.79 -12.52
N GLY A 69 7.79 -3.67 -11.59
CA GLY A 69 6.89 -4.69 -11.04
C GLY A 69 5.67 -4.09 -10.34
N MET A 70 5.84 -2.98 -9.60
CA MET A 70 4.76 -2.30 -8.91
C MET A 70 3.74 -1.65 -9.88
N THR A 71 4.15 -1.20 -11.06
CA THR A 71 3.23 -0.63 -12.07
C THR A 71 2.35 -1.68 -12.75
N LEU A 72 2.69 -2.95 -12.67
CA LEU A 72 1.88 -4.03 -13.20
C LEU A 72 0.74 -4.46 -12.26
N VAL A 73 0.87 -4.19 -10.96
CA VAL A 73 -0.09 -4.64 -9.95
C VAL A 73 -1.50 -4.07 -10.14
N PRO A 74 -1.72 -2.76 -10.46
CA PRO A 74 -3.05 -2.20 -10.63
C PRO A 74 -3.92 -2.97 -11.63
N SER A 75 -3.34 -3.48 -12.72
CA SER A 75 -4.07 -4.25 -13.74
C SER A 75 -4.55 -5.62 -13.24
N THR A 76 -4.00 -6.11 -12.14
CA THR A 76 -4.41 -7.39 -11.52
C THR A 76 -5.47 -7.23 -10.43
N ILE A 77 -5.85 -5.99 -10.12
CA ILE A 77 -6.82 -5.64 -9.07
C ILE A 77 -8.09 -5.13 -9.73
N SER A 78 -9.25 -5.65 -9.32
CA SER A 78 -10.54 -5.10 -9.73
C SER A 78 -10.85 -3.78 -9.02
N GLY A 79 -11.71 -2.94 -9.62
CA GLY A 79 -12.14 -1.68 -9.06
C GLY A 79 -11.54 -0.46 -9.76
N LYS A 80 -11.65 0.71 -9.13
CA LYS A 80 -11.25 2.00 -9.71
C LYS A 80 -9.76 2.07 -10.06
N ILE A 81 -8.91 1.37 -9.30
CA ILE A 81 -7.44 1.44 -9.44
C ILE A 81 -6.97 0.92 -10.80
N SER A 82 -7.65 -0.09 -11.35
CA SER A 82 -7.25 -0.71 -12.64
C SER A 82 -7.47 0.20 -13.85
N SER A 83 -8.34 1.19 -13.73
CA SER A 83 -8.72 2.12 -14.81
C SER A 83 -8.41 3.57 -14.48
N TYR A 84 -7.64 3.82 -13.41
CA TYR A 84 -7.30 5.19 -13.03
C TYR A 84 -6.42 5.86 -14.08
N PRO A 85 -6.70 7.12 -14.49
CA PRO A 85 -6.01 7.76 -15.62
C PRO A 85 -4.55 8.08 -15.35
N ILE A 86 -4.17 8.23 -14.08
CA ILE A 86 -2.78 8.47 -13.67
C ILE A 86 -2.15 7.13 -13.30
N ALA A 87 -0.99 6.82 -13.86
CA ALA A 87 -0.30 5.57 -13.60
C ALA A 87 0.04 5.44 -12.10
N ILE A 88 -0.41 4.33 -11.49
CA ILE A 88 -0.15 4.01 -10.09
C ILE A 88 0.85 2.86 -10.02
N ALA A 89 1.85 2.99 -9.15
CA ALA A 89 2.69 1.89 -8.73
C ALA A 89 2.26 1.45 -7.32
N CYS A 90 1.90 0.17 -7.14
CA CYS A 90 1.44 -0.32 -5.85
C CYS A 90 1.87 -1.76 -5.56
N LYS A 91 1.70 -2.18 -4.29
CA LYS A 91 1.83 -3.59 -3.86
C LYS A 91 0.84 -3.86 -2.74
N THR A 92 0.08 -4.93 -2.91
CA THR A 92 -0.88 -5.42 -1.91
C THR A 92 -0.18 -6.25 -0.82
N GLY A 93 -0.76 -6.25 0.37
CA GLY A 93 -0.42 -7.13 1.48
C GLY A 93 -1.68 -7.70 2.12
N THR A 94 -1.64 -8.97 2.54
CA THR A 94 -2.78 -9.65 3.17
C THR A 94 -2.27 -10.50 4.34
N PRO A 95 -1.76 -9.88 5.42
CA PRO A 95 -1.28 -10.62 6.57
C PRO A 95 -2.45 -11.26 7.33
N GLN A 96 -2.22 -12.50 7.77
CA GLN A 96 -3.15 -13.22 8.62
C GLN A 96 -3.05 -12.74 10.07
N ARG A 97 -4.17 -12.67 10.75
CA ARG A 97 -4.24 -12.44 12.20
C ARG A 97 -4.17 -13.75 12.96
N SER A 98 -3.87 -13.67 14.25
CA SER A 98 -3.92 -14.85 15.15
C SER A 98 -5.36 -15.31 15.40
N GLU A 99 -6.31 -14.38 15.37
CA GLU A 99 -7.73 -14.66 15.58
C GLU A 99 -8.34 -15.34 14.36
N THR A 100 -9.31 -16.23 14.62
CA THR A 100 -9.99 -17.01 13.59
C THR A 100 -11.50 -16.86 13.68
N TYR A 101 -12.17 -17.03 12.52
CA TYR A 101 -13.61 -17.24 12.46
C TYR A 101 -14.00 -18.58 13.09
N ALA A 102 -15.28 -18.79 13.35
CA ALA A 102 -15.81 -20.09 13.80
C ALA A 102 -15.51 -21.24 12.82
N SER A 103 -15.29 -20.93 11.56
CA SER A 103 -14.85 -21.88 10.52
C SER A 103 -13.38 -22.29 10.60
N GLY A 104 -12.60 -21.73 11.52
CA GLY A 104 -11.14 -21.95 11.64
C GLY A 104 -10.29 -21.15 10.65
N LYS A 105 -10.87 -20.36 9.74
CA LYS A 105 -10.11 -19.46 8.86
C LYS A 105 -9.62 -18.24 9.65
N HIS A 106 -8.40 -17.79 9.39
CA HIS A 106 -7.86 -16.59 9.99
C HIS A 106 -8.54 -15.32 9.47
N TYR A 107 -8.71 -14.33 10.34
CA TYR A 107 -8.99 -12.96 9.90
C TYR A 107 -7.78 -12.41 9.16
N LEU A 108 -8.04 -11.52 8.21
CA LEU A 108 -7.03 -10.92 7.36
C LEU A 108 -7.04 -9.40 7.53
N ASN A 109 -5.85 -8.79 7.50
CA ASN A 109 -5.72 -7.35 7.37
C ASN A 109 -5.48 -7.00 5.90
N ALA A 110 -6.21 -6.01 5.39
CA ALA A 110 -5.95 -5.48 4.06
C ALA A 110 -4.89 -4.39 4.14
N MET A 111 -3.82 -4.54 3.35
CA MET A 111 -2.71 -3.58 3.32
C MET A 111 -2.35 -3.24 1.88
N MET A 112 -1.90 -2.01 1.68
CA MET A 112 -1.31 -1.58 0.40
C MET A 112 -0.29 -0.48 0.64
N ILE A 113 0.77 -0.52 -0.16
CA ILE A 113 1.65 0.61 -0.41
C ILE A 113 1.45 1.05 -1.85
N ALA A 114 1.46 2.35 -2.08
CA ALA A 114 1.36 2.92 -3.42
C ALA A 114 2.12 4.23 -3.52
N TYR A 115 2.46 4.62 -4.73
CA TYR A 115 2.89 5.98 -5.06
C TYR A 115 2.40 6.34 -6.46
N LEU A 116 2.18 7.61 -6.69
CA LEU A 116 1.72 8.13 -7.97
C LEU A 116 2.08 9.62 -8.16
N PRO A 117 2.19 10.09 -9.44
CA PRO A 117 2.29 9.29 -10.67
C PRO A 117 3.46 8.30 -10.62
N ALA A 118 3.37 7.17 -11.34
CA ALA A 118 4.39 6.11 -11.25
C ALA A 118 5.75 6.52 -11.86
N ASP A 119 5.75 7.42 -12.83
CA ASP A 119 6.91 7.95 -13.55
C ASP A 119 7.53 9.19 -12.89
N ASP A 120 6.69 10.06 -12.31
CA ASP A 120 7.11 11.27 -11.57
C ASP A 120 6.36 11.35 -10.23
N PRO A 121 6.78 10.59 -9.21
CA PRO A 121 6.03 10.43 -7.96
C PRO A 121 5.88 11.72 -7.15
N GLU A 122 4.65 12.08 -6.84
CA GLU A 122 4.31 13.24 -6.02
C GLU A 122 3.80 12.86 -4.63
N ILE A 123 3.11 11.70 -4.52
CA ILE A 123 2.53 11.22 -3.27
C ILE A 123 2.83 9.74 -3.05
N ALA A 124 3.18 9.38 -1.83
CA ALA A 124 3.32 8.00 -1.38
C ALA A 124 2.28 7.68 -0.30
N ILE A 125 1.65 6.51 -0.43
CA ILE A 125 0.50 6.10 0.37
C ILE A 125 0.82 4.77 1.05
N GLY A 126 0.51 4.69 2.35
CA GLY A 126 0.52 3.46 3.13
C GLY A 126 -0.84 3.23 3.78
N ILE A 127 -1.51 2.14 3.44
CA ILE A 127 -2.85 1.79 3.94
C ILE A 127 -2.76 0.51 4.76
N THR A 128 -3.45 0.50 5.90
CA THR A 128 -3.72 -0.69 6.70
C THR A 128 -5.15 -0.63 7.19
N VAL A 129 -5.94 -1.64 6.86
CA VAL A 129 -7.31 -1.83 7.35
C VAL A 129 -7.36 -3.13 8.13
N GLU A 130 -7.51 -3.02 9.44
CA GLU A 130 -7.66 -4.19 10.30
C GLU A 130 -8.97 -4.90 9.98
N TYR A 131 -8.91 -6.25 9.93
CA TYR A 131 -10.04 -7.09 9.51
C TYR A 131 -10.60 -6.75 8.11
N GLY A 132 -9.85 -6.03 7.29
CA GLY A 132 -10.27 -5.55 5.97
C GLY A 132 -10.32 -6.63 4.89
N GLY A 133 -9.91 -7.86 5.20
CA GLY A 133 -9.84 -8.94 4.24
C GLY A 133 -8.61 -8.85 3.34
N TYR A 134 -8.80 -9.02 2.04
CA TYR A 134 -7.69 -9.02 1.07
C TYR A 134 -7.19 -7.60 0.76
N GLY A 135 -5.87 -7.44 0.66
CA GLY A 135 -5.23 -6.16 0.38
C GLY A 135 -5.68 -5.49 -0.93
N ALA A 136 -6.11 -6.26 -1.92
CA ALA A 136 -6.66 -5.74 -3.17
C ALA A 136 -7.87 -4.81 -2.95
N ARG A 137 -8.66 -5.00 -1.90
CA ARG A 137 -9.83 -4.17 -1.57
C ARG A 137 -9.46 -2.72 -1.23
N THR A 138 -8.21 -2.45 -0.87
CA THR A 138 -7.74 -1.08 -0.57
C THR A 138 -7.39 -0.29 -1.84
N GLY A 139 -7.50 -0.87 -3.03
CA GLY A 139 -7.22 -0.21 -4.29
C GLY A 139 -8.08 1.03 -4.53
N ASP A 140 -9.37 0.95 -4.22
CA ASP A 140 -10.30 2.08 -4.37
C ASP A 140 -9.96 3.22 -3.39
N LEU A 141 -9.49 2.91 -2.19
CA LEU A 141 -9.01 3.91 -1.23
C LEU A 141 -7.78 4.67 -1.74
N VAL A 142 -6.88 3.98 -2.45
CA VAL A 142 -5.73 4.66 -3.10
C VAL A 142 -6.22 5.70 -4.10
N VAL A 143 -7.23 5.35 -4.92
CA VAL A 143 -7.82 6.27 -5.90
C VAL A 143 -8.52 7.44 -5.22
N ASP A 144 -9.27 7.20 -4.16
CA ASP A 144 -9.98 8.26 -3.44
C ASP A 144 -8.99 9.23 -2.78
N ILE A 145 -7.90 8.73 -2.19
CA ILE A 145 -6.81 9.57 -1.65
C ILE A 145 -6.12 10.36 -2.77
N ALA A 146 -5.85 9.72 -3.92
CA ALA A 146 -5.24 10.37 -5.06
C ALA A 146 -6.11 11.52 -5.62
N ASN A 147 -7.42 11.27 -5.77
CA ASN A 147 -8.37 12.29 -6.20
C ASN A 147 -8.38 13.49 -5.25
N ALA A 148 -8.43 13.24 -3.93
CA ALA A 148 -8.39 14.29 -2.93
C ALA A 148 -7.07 15.08 -2.98
N TYR A 149 -5.93 14.40 -3.14
CA TYR A 149 -4.62 15.05 -3.25
C TYR A 149 -4.54 15.97 -4.47
N PHE A 150 -4.91 15.50 -5.66
CA PHE A 150 -4.84 16.31 -6.87
C PHE A 150 -5.87 17.44 -6.85
N ALA A 151 -7.09 17.20 -6.36
CA ALA A 151 -8.09 18.26 -6.19
C ALA A 151 -7.63 19.35 -5.22
N MET A 152 -6.94 18.98 -4.13
CA MET A 152 -6.33 19.94 -3.21
C MET A 152 -5.20 20.73 -3.88
N LYS A 153 -4.34 20.05 -4.65
CA LYS A 153 -3.23 20.67 -5.38
C LYS A 153 -3.73 21.67 -6.42
N ASP A 154 -4.81 21.33 -7.13
CA ASP A 154 -5.42 22.17 -8.16
C ASP A 154 -6.37 23.23 -7.59
N GLY A 155 -6.55 23.28 -6.26
CA GLY A 155 -7.44 24.23 -5.59
C GLY A 155 -8.92 23.99 -5.84
N THR A 156 -9.29 22.78 -6.29
CA THR A 156 -10.68 22.38 -6.58
C THR A 156 -11.33 21.61 -5.45
N LEU A 157 -10.56 21.19 -4.44
CA LEU A 157 -11.09 20.52 -3.27
C LEU A 157 -11.76 21.53 -2.34
N GLU A 158 -13.08 21.47 -2.24
CA GLU A 158 -13.81 22.19 -1.21
C GLU A 158 -13.63 21.43 0.13
N VAL A 159 -12.85 22.00 1.04
CA VAL A 159 -12.71 21.48 2.40
C VAL A 159 -13.59 22.32 3.30
N ASP A 160 -14.63 21.72 3.88
CA ASP A 160 -15.36 22.34 4.99
C ASP A 160 -14.53 22.18 6.28
N PRO A 161 -13.89 23.26 6.80
CA PRO A 161 -13.05 23.18 7.98
C PRO A 161 -13.85 22.90 9.28
N TYR A 162 -15.18 22.89 9.22
CA TYR A 162 -16.06 22.78 10.38
C TYR A 162 -16.90 21.50 10.44
N VAL A 163 -16.65 20.52 9.58
CA VAL A 163 -17.33 19.22 9.75
C VAL A 163 -16.79 18.56 11.02
N ASP A 164 -17.59 18.62 12.08
CA ASP A 164 -17.30 17.90 13.33
C ASP A 164 -17.30 16.38 13.03
N PRO A 165 -16.17 15.66 13.23
CA PRO A 165 -16.11 14.23 12.97
C PRO A 165 -17.21 13.42 13.68
N ARG A 166 -17.80 13.98 14.75
CA ARG A 166 -18.90 13.37 15.50
C ARG A 166 -20.25 13.48 14.77
N THR A 167 -20.45 14.51 13.94
CA THR A 167 -21.65 14.63 13.10
C THR A 167 -21.64 13.66 11.93
N VAL A 168 -20.49 13.46 11.28
CA VAL A 168 -20.33 12.46 10.21
C VAL A 168 -20.58 11.05 10.75
N ALA A 169 -20.02 10.72 11.92
CA ALA A 169 -20.25 9.41 12.55
C ALA A 169 -21.72 9.19 12.97
N GLN A 170 -22.50 10.25 13.22
CA GLN A 170 -23.93 10.16 13.52
C GLN A 170 -24.79 9.97 12.27
N GLU A 171 -24.40 10.57 11.15
CA GLU A 171 -25.08 10.39 9.86
C GLU A 171 -24.84 8.97 9.31
N ASP A 172 -23.62 8.45 9.40
CA ASP A 172 -23.30 7.07 9.04
C ASP A 172 -24.00 6.05 9.94
N ALA A 173 -24.13 6.32 11.23
CA ALA A 173 -24.88 5.48 12.16
C ALA A 173 -26.39 5.51 11.90
N ALA A 174 -26.95 6.65 11.50
CA ALA A 174 -28.36 6.77 11.14
C ALA A 174 -28.69 6.12 9.77
N ALA A 175 -27.71 6.09 8.84
CA ALA A 175 -27.85 5.40 7.56
C ALA A 175 -27.73 3.87 7.68
N SER A 176 -27.18 3.36 8.79
CA SER A 176 -26.91 1.92 9.00
C SER A 176 -28.05 1.15 9.67
N ASP A 177 -29.20 1.77 9.96
CA ASP A 177 -30.36 1.11 10.58
C ASP A 177 -31.19 0.25 9.60
N THR A 178 -30.59 -0.19 8.50
CA THR A 178 -31.16 -1.26 7.68
C THR A 178 -30.33 -2.54 7.88
N PRO A 179 -30.84 -3.56 8.56
CA PRO A 179 -30.11 -4.81 8.75
C PRO A 179 -30.13 -5.62 7.45
N THR A 180 -29.20 -5.33 6.58
CA THR A 180 -28.90 -6.26 5.46
C THR A 180 -27.56 -6.91 5.76
N GLN A 181 -27.58 -7.91 6.62
CA GLN A 181 -26.53 -8.93 6.66
C GLN A 181 -26.65 -9.79 5.42
N THR A 182 -26.11 -9.34 4.31
CA THR A 182 -25.64 -10.25 3.27
C THR A 182 -24.15 -10.45 3.51
N ALA A 183 -23.79 -11.63 3.93
CA ALA A 183 -22.40 -12.07 3.94
C ALA A 183 -21.79 -11.79 2.57
N PRO A 184 -20.58 -11.21 2.46
CA PRO A 184 -19.95 -11.02 1.16
C PRO A 184 -19.76 -12.39 0.51
N ASP A 185 -20.24 -12.50 -0.73
CA ASP A 185 -20.19 -13.70 -1.55
C ASP A 185 -18.75 -14.22 -1.60
N ALA A 186 -18.54 -15.42 -1.08
CA ALA A 186 -17.26 -16.13 -1.11
C ALA A 186 -16.77 -16.45 -2.54
N ALA A 187 -17.62 -16.26 -3.54
CA ALA A 187 -17.32 -16.56 -4.94
C ALA A 187 -16.36 -15.54 -5.62
N ASN A 188 -16.34 -14.27 -5.16
CA ASN A 188 -15.44 -13.27 -5.76
C ASN A 188 -14.05 -13.30 -5.14
N ASP A 189 -13.91 -13.87 -3.94
CA ASP A 189 -12.61 -14.01 -3.26
C ASP A 189 -11.76 -15.17 -3.84
N ALA A 190 -12.42 -16.19 -4.43
CA ALA A 190 -11.72 -17.33 -5.02
C ALA A 190 -11.00 -17.00 -6.34
N GLN A 191 -11.48 -16.00 -7.08
CA GLN A 191 -10.93 -15.63 -8.39
C GLN A 191 -9.67 -14.77 -8.29
N THR A 192 -9.53 -13.99 -7.20
CA THR A 192 -8.31 -13.22 -6.92
C THR A 192 -7.20 -14.09 -6.33
N ASP A 193 -7.54 -15.13 -5.56
CA ASP A 193 -6.57 -16.10 -5.03
C ASP A 193 -6.04 -17.03 -6.13
N ALA A 194 -6.87 -17.39 -7.12
CA ALA A 194 -6.44 -18.22 -8.24
C ALA A 194 -5.40 -17.50 -9.13
N ALA A 195 -5.60 -16.21 -9.40
CA ALA A 195 -4.64 -15.42 -10.18
C ALA A 195 -3.31 -15.21 -9.43
N ALA A 196 -3.35 -15.06 -8.12
CA ALA A 196 -2.14 -14.94 -7.30
C ALA A 196 -1.40 -16.27 -7.15
N ALA A 197 -2.12 -17.41 -7.15
CA ALA A 197 -1.55 -18.74 -7.08
C ALA A 197 -0.93 -19.17 -8.43
N GLU A 198 -1.55 -18.84 -9.56
CA GLU A 198 -0.98 -19.12 -10.90
C GLU A 198 0.31 -18.34 -11.16
N LEU A 199 0.41 -17.08 -10.73
CA LEU A 199 1.65 -16.30 -10.83
C LEU A 199 2.79 -16.89 -9.99
N GLN A 200 2.49 -17.58 -8.89
CA GLN A 200 3.50 -18.27 -8.09
C GLN A 200 3.97 -19.59 -8.71
N GLN A 201 3.13 -20.26 -9.49
CA GLN A 201 3.49 -21.53 -10.14
C GLN A 201 4.29 -21.36 -11.44
N THR A 202 4.17 -20.22 -12.13
CA THR A 202 4.89 -19.97 -13.39
C THR A 202 6.32 -19.44 -13.22
N THR A 203 6.76 -19.14 -11.99
CA THR A 203 8.12 -18.63 -11.72
C THR A 203 9.06 -19.63 -11.07
N ALA A 204 8.69 -20.89 -10.93
CA ALA A 204 9.60 -21.95 -10.50
C ALA A 204 10.41 -22.45 -11.73
N PRO A 205 11.73 -22.29 -11.78
CA PRO A 205 12.52 -22.91 -12.84
C PRO A 205 12.45 -24.44 -12.70
N ALA A 206 12.11 -25.11 -13.77
CA ALA A 206 12.10 -26.57 -13.87
C ALA A 206 13.50 -27.12 -13.57
N GLY A 207 13.57 -27.96 -12.54
CA GLY A 207 14.51 -29.07 -12.40
C GLY A 207 16.00 -28.75 -12.40
N VAL A 208 16.58 -28.56 -11.21
CA VAL A 208 17.91 -29.08 -10.92
C VAL A 208 17.73 -30.22 -9.90
N THR A 209 17.85 -31.44 -10.35
CA THR A 209 17.92 -32.63 -9.50
C THR A 209 19.21 -32.57 -8.69
N GLU A 210 19.08 -32.64 -7.35
CA GLU A 210 20.18 -32.79 -6.39
C GLU A 210 20.81 -34.21 -6.50
N GLU A 211 21.58 -34.48 -7.51
CA GLU A 211 22.32 -35.79 -7.59
C GLU A 211 23.69 -35.71 -8.27
N GLU A 212 24.35 -34.56 -8.39
CA GLU A 212 25.71 -34.53 -8.93
C GLU A 212 26.63 -33.49 -8.24
N ASN A 213 26.75 -33.46 -6.93
CA ASN A 213 27.80 -32.66 -6.27
C ASN A 213 28.32 -33.23 -4.94
N ASN A 214 28.48 -34.56 -4.85
CA ASN A 214 29.07 -35.17 -3.65
C ASN A 214 30.39 -35.89 -3.86
N ASP A 215 31.05 -35.75 -5.04
CA ASP A 215 32.28 -36.49 -5.33
C ASP A 215 33.52 -35.63 -5.64
N ALA A 216 33.50 -34.33 -5.35
CA ALA A 216 34.64 -33.45 -5.65
C ALA A 216 35.32 -32.81 -4.42
N MET A 217 35.11 -33.32 -3.20
CA MET A 217 35.72 -32.75 -1.98
C MET A 217 36.54 -33.75 -1.14
N LEU A 218 37.13 -34.79 -1.75
CA LEU A 218 38.06 -35.70 -1.09
C LEU A 218 39.31 -35.98 -1.93
N ALA A 219 39.94 -34.97 -2.55
CA ALA A 219 41.29 -35.08 -3.07
C ALA A 219 41.91 -33.68 -3.24
N GLN A 220 42.45 -33.12 -2.19
CA GLN A 220 43.74 -32.40 -2.04
C GLN A 220 43.82 -31.75 -0.66
#